data_00d2880d960631bc26ebf6b629a64f43
#
_entry.id   00d2880d960631bc26ebf6b629a64f43
#
_cell.length_a   1.000
_cell.length_b   1.000
_cell.length_c   1.000
_cell.angle_alpha   90.00
_cell.angle_beta   90.00
_cell.angle_gamma   90.00
#
_symmetry.space_group_name_H-M   'P 1'
#
loop_
_entity.id
_entity.type
_entity.pdbx_description
1 polymer ?
#
loop_
_entity_poly.entity_id
_entity_poly.type
_entity_poly.pdbx_seq_one_letter_code
_entity_poly.pdbx_strand_id
1 'polypeptide(L)'
;MFLADCHTHSLCSPDSNASMLQMAQKAYEYGLHTLCLTDHCDLLSLEGERTLDYDWTPVHRERKGMLDAFGARLDLPMGLEFGMGHLFPEASEKILGEPGLDFVIGSCHNLDEAAGGRDFYLLPYD
;
A
#
# COMPACT_ATOMS: atom_id res chain seq x y z
N MET A 1 9.91 -22.91 -9.73
CA MET A 1 9.47 -21.60 -10.32
C MET A 1 9.51 -20.61 -9.17
N PHE A 2 10.07 -19.42 -9.38
CA PHE A 2 10.01 -18.32 -8.40
C PHE A 2 8.69 -17.58 -8.56
N LEU A 3 7.91 -17.44 -7.48
CA LEU A 3 6.62 -16.74 -7.48
C LEU A 3 6.69 -15.60 -6.46
N ALA A 4 6.29 -14.41 -6.89
CA ALA A 4 6.20 -13.23 -6.05
C ALA A 4 4.88 -12.49 -6.33
N ASP A 5 4.30 -11.91 -5.28
CA ASP A 5 3.19 -10.97 -5.41
C ASP A 5 3.57 -9.67 -4.68
N CYS A 6 3.61 -8.59 -5.42
CA CYS A 6 4.05 -7.28 -4.94
C CYS A 6 2.99 -6.19 -5.13
N HIS A 7 1.72 -6.57 -5.30
CA HIS A 7 0.59 -5.65 -5.31
C HIS A 7 -0.60 -6.28 -4.57
N THR A 8 -0.55 -6.19 -3.26
CA THR A 8 -1.58 -6.77 -2.38
C THR A 8 -1.86 -5.83 -1.22
N HIS A 9 -3.10 -5.86 -0.73
CA HIS A 9 -3.57 -5.00 0.33
C HIS A 9 -3.98 -5.79 1.57
N SER A 10 -3.75 -5.20 2.74
CA SER A 10 -4.17 -5.71 4.03
C SER A 10 -5.25 -4.82 4.66
N LEU A 11 -5.64 -5.14 5.88
CA LEU A 11 -6.57 -4.30 6.66
C LEU A 11 -6.04 -2.88 6.96
N CYS A 12 -4.79 -2.57 6.60
CA CYS A 12 -4.25 -1.21 6.62
C CYS A 12 -4.72 -0.36 5.43
N SER A 13 -5.36 -0.98 4.45
CA SER A 13 -6.04 -0.32 3.32
C SER A 13 -7.56 -0.35 3.50
N PRO A 14 -8.30 0.66 3.00
CA PRO A 14 -9.75 0.73 3.12
C PRO A 14 -10.48 -0.35 2.30
N ASP A 15 -9.82 -0.96 1.34
CA ASP A 15 -10.38 -1.92 0.38
C ASP A 15 -10.08 -3.38 0.74
N SER A 16 -9.44 -3.66 1.88
CA SER A 16 -9.14 -5.02 2.35
C SER A 16 -9.50 -5.25 3.81
N ASN A 17 -9.88 -6.50 4.14
CA ASN A 17 -10.21 -6.94 5.49
C ASN A 17 -9.23 -8.01 6.03
N ALA A 18 -8.25 -8.42 5.23
CA ALA A 18 -7.30 -9.44 5.62
C ALA A 18 -6.14 -8.83 6.41
N SER A 19 -5.77 -9.43 7.55
CA SER A 19 -4.54 -9.05 8.25
C SER A 19 -3.30 -9.42 7.42
N MET A 20 -2.16 -8.75 7.65
CA MET A 20 -0.90 -9.13 7.00
C MET A 20 -0.51 -10.57 7.32
N LEU A 21 -0.81 -11.04 8.53
CA LEU A 21 -0.58 -12.44 8.92
C LEU A 21 -1.41 -13.41 8.08
N GLN A 22 -2.69 -13.12 7.84
CA GLN A 22 -3.55 -13.94 6.98
C GLN A 22 -3.06 -13.96 5.52
N MET A 23 -2.60 -12.81 5.01
CA MET A 23 -2.04 -12.71 3.66
C MET A 23 -0.76 -13.57 3.54
N ALA A 24 0.15 -13.48 4.51
CA ALA A 24 1.37 -14.29 4.52
C ALA A 24 1.07 -15.80 4.65
N GLN A 25 0.07 -16.19 5.48
CA GLN A 25 -0.38 -17.58 5.57
C GLN A 25 -0.82 -18.09 4.19
N LYS A 26 -1.63 -17.32 3.46
CA LYS A 26 -2.08 -17.72 2.12
C LYS A 26 -0.95 -17.74 1.10
N ALA A 27 -0.08 -16.76 1.11
CA ALA A 27 1.10 -16.75 0.25
C ALA A 27 1.96 -18.01 0.45
N TYR A 28 2.20 -18.39 1.70
CA TYR A 28 2.94 -19.61 2.03
C TYR A 28 2.21 -20.88 1.55
N GLU A 29 0.90 -20.99 1.78
CA GLU A 29 0.06 -22.12 1.34
C GLU A 29 0.08 -22.28 -0.20
N TYR A 30 0.09 -21.17 -0.94
CA TYR A 30 0.17 -21.17 -2.41
C TYR A 30 1.60 -21.27 -2.97
N GLY A 31 2.60 -21.36 -2.11
CA GLY A 31 3.98 -21.57 -2.54
C GLY A 31 4.66 -20.31 -3.10
N LEU A 32 4.22 -19.12 -2.70
CA LEU A 32 4.96 -17.90 -3.00
C LEU A 32 6.31 -17.90 -2.28
N HIS A 33 7.28 -17.22 -2.88
CA HIS A 33 8.60 -16.98 -2.28
C HIS A 33 8.65 -15.59 -1.65
N THR A 34 8.02 -14.62 -2.30
CA THR A 34 7.97 -13.23 -1.85
C THR A 34 6.53 -12.74 -1.82
N LEU A 35 6.17 -12.03 -0.74
CA LEU A 35 4.93 -11.29 -0.62
C LEU A 35 5.26 -9.88 -0.14
N CYS A 36 4.90 -8.86 -0.92
CA CYS A 36 5.02 -7.46 -0.54
C CYS A 36 3.61 -6.86 -0.35
N LEU A 37 3.27 -6.50 0.87
CA LEU A 37 2.03 -5.75 1.15
C LEU A 37 2.26 -4.30 0.75
N THR A 38 1.38 -3.79 -0.12
CA THR A 38 1.43 -2.44 -0.68
C THR A 38 0.12 -1.73 -0.40
N ASP A 39 -0.16 -1.52 0.88
CA ASP A 39 -1.38 -0.83 1.30
C ASP A 39 -1.44 0.60 0.78
N HIS A 40 -2.65 1.13 0.58
CA HIS A 40 -2.87 2.46 0.03
C HIS A 40 -2.35 3.59 0.91
N CYS A 41 -1.68 4.53 0.27
CA CYS A 41 -1.43 5.87 0.78
C CYS A 41 -1.70 6.86 -0.35
N ASP A 42 -2.93 7.32 -0.45
CA ASP A 42 -3.34 8.28 -1.47
C ASP A 42 -3.32 9.70 -0.92
N LEU A 43 -2.62 10.62 -1.60
CA LEU A 43 -2.52 12.02 -1.19
C LEU A 43 -3.73 12.88 -1.59
N LEU A 44 -4.67 12.27 -2.34
CA LEU A 44 -6.02 12.78 -2.54
C LEU A 44 -7.02 11.71 -2.11
N SER A 45 -8.07 12.13 -1.39
CA SER A 45 -9.20 11.25 -1.07
C SER A 45 -10.04 10.93 -2.32
N LEU A 46 -11.02 10.04 -2.19
CA LEU A 46 -11.97 9.74 -3.27
C LEU A 46 -12.67 11.00 -3.82
N GLU A 47 -12.95 11.97 -2.97
CA GLU A 47 -13.59 13.23 -3.35
C GLU A 47 -12.60 14.33 -3.78
N GLY A 48 -11.29 14.05 -3.76
CA GLY A 48 -10.25 14.99 -4.17
C GLY A 48 -9.74 15.89 -3.04
N GLU A 49 -10.04 15.57 -1.79
CA GLU A 49 -9.49 16.29 -0.65
C GLU A 49 -8.05 15.86 -0.37
N ARG A 50 -7.19 16.79 0.05
CA ARG A 50 -5.79 16.52 0.36
C ARG A 50 -5.65 15.72 1.65
N THR A 51 -4.90 14.61 1.59
CA THR A 51 -4.59 13.70 2.69
C THR A 51 -3.06 13.54 2.77
N LEU A 52 -2.37 14.58 3.26
CA LEU A 52 -0.91 14.72 3.13
C LEU A 52 -0.09 14.07 4.25
N ASP A 53 -0.74 13.37 5.17
CA ASP A 53 -0.08 12.62 6.25
C ASP A 53 -0.43 11.14 6.15
N TYR A 54 0.53 10.28 6.56
CA TYR A 54 0.33 8.84 6.63
C TYR A 54 0.83 8.30 7.97
N ASP A 55 -0.02 7.55 8.67
CA ASP A 55 0.34 6.90 9.93
C ASP A 55 0.86 5.48 9.68
N TRP A 56 2.15 5.30 9.78
CA TRP A 56 2.82 4.01 9.64
C TRP A 56 2.60 3.04 10.82
N THR A 57 2.05 3.51 11.94
CA THR A 57 1.88 2.70 13.18
C THR A 57 1.09 1.41 12.95
N PRO A 58 -0.06 1.42 12.27
CA PRO A 58 -0.80 0.18 11.97
C PRO A 58 0.01 -0.79 11.12
N VAL A 59 0.70 -0.28 10.09
CA VAL A 59 1.54 -1.09 9.19
C VAL A 59 2.65 -1.80 9.96
N HIS A 60 3.38 -1.08 10.79
CA HIS A 60 4.45 -1.67 11.61
C HIS A 60 3.94 -2.73 12.58
N ARG A 61 2.80 -2.49 13.21
CA ARG A 61 2.17 -3.45 14.12
C ARG A 61 1.77 -4.74 13.41
N GLU A 62 1.06 -4.64 12.29
CA GLU A 62 0.64 -5.79 11.48
C GLU A 62 1.86 -6.54 10.92
N ARG A 63 2.82 -5.79 10.39
CA ARG A 63 4.05 -6.35 9.83
C ARG A 63 4.87 -7.12 10.86
N LYS A 64 4.95 -6.63 12.10
CA LYS A 64 5.65 -7.34 13.17
C LYS A 64 5.08 -8.75 13.38
N GLY A 65 3.78 -8.88 13.50
CA GLY A 65 3.12 -10.19 13.66
C GLY A 65 3.36 -11.12 12.47
N MET A 66 3.32 -10.59 11.27
CA MET A 66 3.60 -11.32 10.03
C MET A 66 5.05 -11.83 9.99
N LEU A 67 6.03 -10.98 10.31
CA LEU A 67 7.45 -11.33 10.33
C LEU A 67 7.77 -12.35 11.42
N ASP A 68 7.21 -12.21 12.61
CA ASP A 68 7.41 -13.16 13.71
C ASP A 68 6.96 -14.59 13.32
N ALA A 69 5.89 -14.70 12.52
CA ALA A 69 5.33 -15.99 12.11
C ALA A 69 5.95 -16.55 10.81
N PHE A 70 6.24 -15.71 9.83
CA PHE A 70 6.61 -16.14 8.47
C PHE A 70 7.96 -15.62 7.95
N GLY A 71 8.63 -14.72 8.65
CA GLY A 71 9.88 -14.10 8.18
C GLY A 71 11.03 -15.08 7.90
N ALA A 72 10.98 -16.29 8.47
CA ALA A 72 11.95 -17.36 8.17
C ALA A 72 11.56 -18.22 6.94
N ARG A 73 10.35 -18.02 6.37
CA ARG A 73 9.79 -18.87 5.32
C ARG A 73 9.44 -18.12 4.04
N LEU A 74 9.19 -16.82 4.16
CA LEU A 74 8.83 -15.92 3.07
C LEU A 74 9.77 -14.72 3.10
N ASP A 75 10.11 -14.22 1.92
CA ASP A 75 10.66 -12.89 1.75
C ASP A 75 9.50 -11.89 1.81
N LEU A 76 9.57 -10.96 2.79
CA LEU A 76 8.48 -10.05 3.15
C LEU A 76 8.96 -8.59 3.16
N PRO A 77 9.31 -8.01 2.01
CA PRO A 77 9.66 -6.61 1.92
C PRO A 77 8.50 -5.71 2.37
N MET A 78 8.83 -4.52 2.87
CA MET A 78 7.83 -3.50 3.21
C MET A 78 7.51 -2.66 1.98
N GLY A 79 6.24 -2.60 1.62
CA GLY A 79 5.78 -1.86 0.46
C GLY A 79 4.72 -0.82 0.75
N LEU A 80 4.42 -0.02 -0.26
CA LEU A 80 3.37 1.00 -0.26
C LEU A 80 2.82 1.17 -1.67
N GLU A 81 1.50 1.28 -1.81
CA GLU A 81 0.89 1.85 -3.00
C GLU A 81 0.64 3.34 -2.77
N PHE A 82 1.40 4.17 -3.48
CA PHE A 82 1.51 5.60 -3.24
C PHE A 82 0.84 6.41 -4.34
N GLY A 83 -0.36 6.92 -4.04
CA GLY A 83 -1.21 7.63 -4.98
C GLY A 83 -0.98 9.13 -4.99
N MET A 84 -0.92 9.72 -6.20
CA MET A 84 -0.86 11.15 -6.47
C MET A 84 0.36 11.89 -5.89
N GLY A 85 1.43 11.17 -5.54
CA GLY A 85 2.63 11.73 -4.92
C GLY A 85 3.32 12.82 -5.74
N HIS A 86 3.22 12.76 -7.05
CA HIS A 86 3.81 13.77 -7.97
C HIS A 86 3.25 15.19 -7.76
N LEU A 87 2.05 15.32 -7.17
CA LEU A 87 1.44 16.62 -6.89
C LEU A 87 1.96 17.26 -5.59
N PHE A 88 2.52 16.47 -4.67
CA PHE A 88 2.85 16.90 -3.31
C PHE A 88 4.27 16.47 -2.90
N PRO A 89 5.33 17.08 -3.46
CA PRO A 89 6.72 16.63 -3.26
C PRO A 89 7.16 16.58 -1.80
N GLU A 90 6.80 17.58 -0.98
CA GLU A 90 7.21 17.65 0.43
C GLU A 90 6.56 16.53 1.27
N ALA A 91 5.25 16.28 1.06
CA ALA A 91 4.56 15.18 1.73
C ALA A 91 5.11 13.82 1.27
N SER A 92 5.42 13.70 -0.02
CA SER A 92 6.01 12.50 -0.61
C SER A 92 7.37 12.19 0.01
N GLU A 93 8.25 13.16 0.11
CA GLU A 93 9.58 13.00 0.73
C GLU A 93 9.46 12.53 2.18
N LYS A 94 8.55 13.13 2.95
CA LYS A 94 8.29 12.76 4.35
C LYS A 94 7.78 11.32 4.48
N ILE A 95 6.79 10.94 3.67
CA ILE A 95 6.15 9.63 3.76
C ILE A 95 7.07 8.53 3.24
N LEU A 96 7.71 8.74 2.09
CA LEU A 96 8.61 7.76 1.47
C LEU A 96 9.97 7.66 2.17
N GLY A 97 10.29 8.59 3.08
CA GLY A 97 11.45 8.51 3.95
C GLY A 97 11.32 7.52 5.10
N GLU A 98 10.23 6.74 5.18
CA GLU A 98 10.02 5.76 6.24
C GLU A 98 11.13 4.71 6.26
N PRO A 99 11.81 4.51 7.43
CA PRO A 99 12.86 3.51 7.55
C PRO A 99 12.34 2.09 7.28
N GLY A 100 13.04 1.35 6.41
CA GLY A 100 12.69 -0.03 6.06
C GLY A 100 11.64 -0.16 4.97
N LEU A 101 11.22 0.93 4.33
CA LEU A 101 10.41 0.89 3.10
C LEU A 101 11.29 0.39 1.95
N ASP A 102 10.92 -0.74 1.36
CA ASP A 102 11.71 -1.44 0.34
C ASP A 102 11.15 -1.25 -1.08
N PHE A 103 9.83 -1.06 -1.20
CA PHE A 103 9.13 -1.09 -2.48
C PHE A 103 7.96 -0.11 -2.53
N VAL A 104 7.82 0.61 -3.63
CA VAL A 104 6.73 1.59 -3.83
C VAL A 104 6.11 1.41 -5.20
N ILE A 105 4.79 1.30 -5.23
CA ILE A 105 4.01 1.43 -6.46
C ILE A 105 3.55 2.89 -6.56
N GLY A 106 3.92 3.58 -7.64
CA GLY A 106 3.40 4.91 -7.92
C GLY A 106 2.07 4.81 -8.66
N SER A 107 1.01 5.40 -8.10
CA SER A 107 -0.35 5.32 -8.65
C SER A 107 -0.94 6.70 -8.96
N CYS A 108 -1.80 6.74 -9.99
CA CYS A 108 -2.63 7.90 -10.32
C CYS A 108 -4.10 7.45 -10.25
N HIS A 109 -4.73 7.59 -9.09
CA HIS A 109 -6.10 7.19 -8.87
C HIS A 109 -7.10 8.33 -9.13
N ASN A 110 -6.65 9.57 -9.09
CA ASN A 110 -7.51 10.75 -9.19
C ASN A 110 -7.22 11.56 -10.46
N LEU A 111 -8.24 12.29 -10.92
CA LEU A 111 -8.04 13.42 -11.80
C LEU A 111 -7.13 14.45 -11.13
N ASP A 112 -6.51 15.33 -11.92
CA ASP A 112 -5.78 16.46 -11.33
C ASP A 112 -6.72 17.41 -10.58
N GLU A 113 -6.15 18.24 -9.69
CA GLU A 113 -6.96 19.18 -8.88
C GLU A 113 -7.72 20.20 -9.74
N ALA A 114 -7.18 20.59 -10.90
CA ALA A 114 -7.83 21.51 -11.83
C ALA A 114 -9.08 20.89 -12.49
N ALA A 115 -9.11 19.55 -12.60
CA ALA A 115 -10.25 18.77 -13.07
C ALA A 115 -11.14 18.24 -11.93
N GLY A 116 -10.95 18.75 -10.70
CA GLY A 116 -11.76 18.43 -9.53
C GLY A 116 -11.18 17.39 -8.59
N GLY A 117 -10.04 16.79 -8.91
CA GLY A 117 -9.29 15.88 -8.02
C GLY A 117 -9.98 14.56 -7.66
N ARG A 118 -11.16 14.27 -8.20
CA ARG A 118 -11.96 13.08 -7.84
C ARG A 118 -11.33 11.80 -8.34
N ASP A 119 -11.48 10.73 -7.56
CA ASP A 119 -11.05 9.40 -7.94
C ASP A 119 -11.82 8.89 -9.17
N PHE A 120 -11.14 8.13 -10.03
CA PHE A 120 -11.71 7.55 -11.24
C PHE A 120 -12.89 6.62 -10.94
N TYR A 121 -12.91 5.95 -9.79
CA TYR A 121 -14.04 5.12 -9.34
C TYR A 121 -15.36 5.89 -9.19
N LEU A 122 -15.28 7.19 -8.92
CA LEU A 122 -16.45 8.05 -8.75
C LEU A 122 -16.92 8.69 -10.07
N LEU A 123 -16.23 8.46 -11.18
CA LEU A 123 -16.61 8.98 -12.48
C LEU A 123 -17.71 8.11 -13.10
N PRO A 124 -18.68 8.71 -13.81
CA PRO A 124 -19.67 7.94 -14.55
C PRO A 124 -18.98 7.15 -15.67
N TYR A 125 -19.31 5.89 -15.78
CA TYR A 125 -18.95 5.08 -16.93
C TYR A 125 -20.07 5.24 -17.97
N ASP A 126 -19.79 5.92 -19.05
CA ASP A 126 -20.69 6.06 -20.20
C ASP A 126 -20.50 4.90 -21.19
#